data_03c2ec8b93ba8902eb220d79beb3a391
#
_entry.id   03c2ec8b93ba8902eb220d79beb3a391
#
_cell.length_a   1.000
_cell.length_b   1.000
_cell.length_c   1.000
_cell.angle_alpha   90.00
_cell.angle_beta   90.00
_cell.angle_gamma   90.00
#
_symmetry.space_group_name_H-M   'P 1'
#
loop_
_entity.id
_entity.type
_entity.pdbx_description
1 polymer ?
#
loop_
_entity_poly.entity_id
_entity_poly.type
_entity_poly.pdbx_seq_one_letter_code
_entity_poly.pdbx_strand_id
1 'polypeptide(L)'
;MSFALAKQVIDQAVRACIGCGACTGRCAVLEERDASGALLPVREGGAGKALVGGQRACVRAATVGEDAPTTCAPMSADEAGAGMTVGSLASLFSLVENAEDVAAVASAHPAVVFAARRCFMCGYCTLKCPTNVDARGMFTALRELFSLGGVVDDSGFTMTQVDKEWHCFSAYRAVYGIWYVDLPQIEDAPALGADTLFFPGCPLASYSPDLTRQAFAWLQENAGPVVFTDACCGSPLKTAGYGDRADAYKKSLVERMIAAGIHRVVCVCPGCAEELAAAAAAQGAALEMVALPQLLADAGVRVSAKRARELVAQAAAEVREASGATEAGEAVASNALSHVGESAGVQPDASEKPDACAAASASKTASETAVEVCIAPFDSCHDREGVFGGPLRMLLQAQDVRVVEMLHHGANALCCGGAGAVSLVDPAIKEQRIDYLLKDEAAQTGAELLVSNCPTCTYTAAQKRRADIKAGRAVSKAVPCNYMELIFPGRFDWNQVFDQLEGMWSGQYAAWVRSVLL
;
A
#
# COMPACT_ATOMS: atom_id res chain seq x y z
N MET A 1 1.90 -6.54 20.48
CA MET A 1 1.32 -7.93 20.61
C MET A 1 2.25 -8.71 21.51
N SER A 2 1.77 -9.38 22.59
CA SER A 2 2.63 -10.19 23.45
C SER A 2 3.13 -11.45 22.74
N PHE A 3 4.24 -12.03 23.22
CA PHE A 3 4.81 -13.28 22.68
C PHE A 3 3.73 -14.39 22.56
N ALA A 4 2.94 -14.58 23.63
CA ALA A 4 1.88 -15.59 23.65
C ALA A 4 0.80 -15.35 22.57
N LEU A 5 0.40 -14.09 22.36
CA LEU A 5 -0.59 -13.76 21.33
C LEU A 5 -0.02 -13.93 19.92
N ALA A 6 1.24 -13.51 19.69
CA ALA A 6 1.91 -13.74 18.41
C ALA A 6 1.98 -15.24 18.08
N LYS A 7 2.38 -16.06 19.07
CA LYS A 7 2.40 -17.51 18.93
C LYS A 7 1.02 -18.09 18.63
N GLN A 8 -0.02 -17.64 19.33
CA GLN A 8 -1.39 -18.10 19.06
C GLN A 8 -1.82 -17.84 17.61
N VAL A 9 -1.51 -16.67 17.05
CA VAL A 9 -1.82 -16.34 15.65
C VAL A 9 -1.07 -17.25 14.67
N ILE A 10 0.20 -17.55 14.96
CA ILE A 10 1.01 -18.46 14.16
C ILE A 10 0.44 -19.90 14.22
N ASP A 11 0.11 -20.40 15.40
CA ASP A 11 -0.47 -21.72 15.58
C ASP A 11 -1.83 -21.87 14.88
N GLN A 12 -2.65 -20.81 14.88
CA GLN A 12 -3.91 -20.79 14.13
C GLN A 12 -3.65 -20.88 12.61
N ALA A 13 -2.67 -20.15 12.10
CA ALA A 13 -2.32 -20.21 10.69
C ALA A 13 -1.82 -21.60 10.27
N VAL A 14 -1.01 -22.26 11.11
CA VAL A 14 -0.53 -23.64 10.87
C VAL A 14 -1.70 -24.61 10.82
N ARG A 15 -2.61 -24.56 11.79
CA ARG A 15 -3.75 -25.47 11.88
C ARG A 15 -4.74 -25.30 10.71
N ALA A 16 -4.97 -24.08 10.27
CA ALA A 16 -5.91 -23.76 9.20
C ALA A 16 -5.34 -23.99 7.78
N CYS A 17 -4.02 -23.99 7.62
CA CYS A 17 -3.38 -24.10 6.32
C CYS A 17 -3.39 -25.56 5.82
N ILE A 18 -3.99 -25.78 4.65
CA ILE A 18 -4.02 -27.08 3.97
C ILE A 18 -2.90 -27.29 2.95
N GLY A 19 -1.95 -26.34 2.83
CA GLY A 19 -0.81 -26.43 1.90
C GLY A 19 -1.20 -26.41 0.42
N CYS A 20 -2.35 -25.82 0.06
CA CYS A 20 -2.86 -25.86 -1.33
C CYS A 20 -2.08 -24.99 -2.31
N GLY A 21 -1.20 -24.09 -1.84
CA GLY A 21 -0.42 -23.18 -2.69
C GLY A 21 -1.19 -21.98 -3.27
N ALA A 22 -2.48 -21.81 -3.00
CA ALA A 22 -3.28 -20.70 -3.54
C ALA A 22 -2.76 -19.31 -3.14
N CYS A 23 -2.01 -19.22 -2.02
CA CYS A 23 -1.38 -17.99 -1.57
C CYS A 23 -0.10 -17.61 -2.34
N THR A 24 0.50 -18.52 -3.09
CA THR A 24 1.77 -18.29 -3.81
C THR A 24 1.56 -17.53 -5.11
N GLY A 25 0.45 -17.77 -5.80
CA GLY A 25 0.16 -17.07 -7.03
C GLY A 25 0.00 -15.55 -6.82
N ARG A 26 0.77 -14.74 -7.54
CA ARG A 26 0.78 -13.27 -7.47
C ARG A 26 1.32 -12.67 -6.17
N CYS A 27 1.94 -13.46 -5.31
CA CYS A 27 2.66 -12.96 -4.14
C CYS A 27 4.16 -12.85 -4.43
N ALA A 28 4.67 -11.65 -4.55
CA ALA A 28 6.08 -11.41 -4.83
C ALA A 28 7.05 -12.03 -3.80
N VAL A 29 6.56 -12.36 -2.60
CA VAL A 29 7.35 -12.97 -1.52
C VAL A 29 7.34 -14.50 -1.59
N LEU A 30 6.22 -15.08 -2.03
CA LEU A 30 5.99 -16.52 -2.06
C LEU A 30 6.16 -17.13 -3.47
N GLU A 31 6.31 -16.31 -4.51
CA GLU A 31 6.56 -16.73 -5.88
C GLU A 31 7.99 -17.26 -6.04
N GLU A 32 8.15 -18.31 -6.85
CA GLU A 32 9.46 -18.85 -7.23
C GLU A 32 10.23 -17.84 -8.08
N ARG A 33 11.53 -17.70 -7.80
CA ARG A 33 12.47 -16.89 -8.58
C ARG A 33 13.64 -17.74 -9.02
N ASP A 34 14.18 -17.43 -10.18
CA ASP A 34 15.44 -18.03 -10.63
C ASP A 34 16.65 -17.46 -9.86
N ALA A 35 17.83 -18.02 -10.14
CA ALA A 35 19.07 -17.57 -9.51
C ALA A 35 19.44 -16.10 -9.80
N SER A 36 18.82 -15.47 -10.80
CA SER A 36 18.98 -14.05 -11.13
C SER A 36 18.00 -13.16 -10.35
N GLY A 37 17.03 -13.75 -9.61
CA GLY A 37 15.95 -13.05 -8.93
C GLY A 37 14.77 -12.72 -9.84
N ALA A 38 14.75 -13.15 -11.11
CA ALA A 38 13.62 -12.99 -12.00
C ALA A 38 12.49 -13.94 -11.61
N LEU A 39 11.23 -13.47 -11.74
CA LEU A 39 10.05 -14.31 -11.50
C LEU A 39 10.01 -15.45 -12.52
N LEU A 40 9.95 -16.69 -12.03
CA LEU A 40 9.66 -17.82 -12.88
C LEU A 40 8.19 -17.74 -13.35
N PRO A 41 7.92 -18.06 -14.62
CA PRO A 41 6.55 -18.10 -15.11
C PRO A 41 5.75 -19.14 -14.30
N VAL A 42 4.56 -18.74 -13.84
CA VAL A 42 3.63 -19.64 -13.14
C VAL A 42 3.37 -20.83 -14.08
N ARG A 43 3.85 -22.01 -13.70
CA ARG A 43 3.56 -23.24 -14.45
C ARG A 43 2.10 -23.60 -14.23
N GLU A 44 1.26 -23.41 -15.23
CA GLU A 44 -0.10 -23.93 -15.21
C GLU A 44 -0.08 -25.42 -14.85
N GLY A 45 -0.69 -25.79 -13.74
CA GLY A 45 -0.88 -27.17 -13.30
C GLY A 45 0.32 -27.83 -12.59
N GLY A 46 1.46 -27.14 -12.34
CA GLY A 46 2.68 -27.74 -11.77
C GLY A 46 2.84 -27.61 -10.25
N ALA A 47 2.43 -26.52 -9.67
CA ALA A 47 2.68 -26.20 -8.25
C ALA A 47 1.96 -27.14 -7.25
N GLY A 48 0.90 -27.79 -7.66
CA GLY A 48 0.13 -28.68 -6.77
C GLY A 48 0.70 -30.08 -6.58
N LYS A 49 1.65 -30.55 -7.38
CA LYS A 49 2.10 -31.94 -7.33
C LYS A 49 3.42 -32.21 -6.62
N ALA A 50 4.39 -31.32 -6.66
CA ALA A 50 5.74 -31.56 -6.11
C ALA A 50 5.84 -31.34 -4.58
N LEU A 51 5.09 -30.40 -4.01
CA LEU A 51 5.14 -30.06 -2.58
C LEU A 51 4.16 -30.86 -1.71
N VAL A 52 3.30 -31.66 -2.32
CA VAL A 52 2.13 -32.29 -1.70
C VAL A 52 2.48 -33.50 -0.82
N GLY A 53 3.63 -34.17 -0.99
CA GLY A 53 3.95 -35.39 -0.27
C GLY A 53 4.30 -35.17 1.22
N GLY A 54 5.30 -34.32 1.48
CA GLY A 54 5.82 -34.10 2.84
C GLY A 54 4.99 -33.13 3.68
N GLN A 55 4.49 -32.05 3.08
CA GLN A 55 3.76 -31.01 3.82
C GLN A 55 2.32 -31.42 4.20
N ARG A 56 1.65 -32.22 3.38
CA ARG A 56 0.34 -32.80 3.75
C ARG A 56 0.42 -33.70 4.99
N ALA A 57 1.53 -34.36 5.22
CA ALA A 57 1.73 -35.18 6.41
C ALA A 57 1.81 -34.31 7.69
N CYS A 58 2.53 -33.17 7.64
CA CYS A 58 2.63 -32.26 8.78
C CYS A 58 1.30 -31.56 9.12
N VAL A 59 0.55 -31.11 8.10
CA VAL A 59 -0.77 -30.45 8.34
C VAL A 59 -1.82 -31.47 8.78
N ARG A 60 -1.81 -32.70 8.25
CA ARG A 60 -2.72 -33.76 8.71
C ARG A 60 -2.43 -34.21 10.15
N ALA A 61 -1.17 -34.20 10.57
CA ALA A 61 -0.82 -34.55 11.96
C ALA A 61 -1.39 -33.53 12.96
N ALA A 62 -1.49 -32.25 12.57
CA ALA A 62 -2.10 -31.21 13.40
C ALA A 62 -3.63 -31.27 13.46
N THR A 63 -4.30 -31.96 12.51
CA THR A 63 -5.78 -32.05 12.43
C THR A 63 -6.35 -33.37 12.89
N VAL A 64 -5.55 -34.41 13.16
CA VAL A 64 -6.02 -35.75 13.52
C VAL A 64 -5.43 -36.17 14.88
N GLY A 65 -6.26 -36.03 15.93
CA GLY A 65 -6.20 -36.68 17.23
C GLY A 65 -4.86 -36.94 17.94
N GLU A 66 -4.94 -37.14 19.23
CA GLU A 66 -3.88 -37.15 20.24
C GLU A 66 -2.69 -38.13 20.06
N ASP A 67 -2.65 -38.95 19.00
CA ASP A 67 -1.62 -39.97 18.78
C ASP A 67 -0.68 -39.71 17.58
N ALA A 68 -0.66 -38.51 16.97
CA ALA A 68 0.23 -38.23 15.83
C ALA A 68 1.61 -37.70 16.28
N PRO A 69 2.72 -38.12 15.64
CA PRO A 69 4.05 -37.66 16.02
C PRO A 69 4.17 -36.14 15.83
N THR A 70 4.54 -35.47 16.91
CA THR A 70 4.57 -34.00 17.08
C THR A 70 5.77 -33.32 16.39
N THR A 71 6.58 -34.03 15.66
CA THR A 71 7.81 -33.49 15.07
C THR A 71 7.74 -33.48 13.55
N CYS A 72 7.42 -32.31 12.96
CA CYS A 72 7.79 -32.03 11.59
C CYS A 72 9.31 -31.82 11.53
N ALA A 73 10.01 -32.56 10.67
CA ALA A 73 11.42 -32.30 10.42
C ALA A 73 11.57 -30.85 9.91
N PRO A 74 12.56 -30.08 10.37
CA PRO A 74 12.82 -28.72 9.88
C PRO A 74 13.10 -28.76 8.38
N MET A 75 12.50 -27.82 7.63
CA MET A 75 12.80 -27.66 6.20
C MET A 75 14.29 -27.34 6.02
N SER A 76 14.96 -27.98 5.05
CA SER A 76 16.32 -27.62 4.66
C SER A 76 16.34 -26.25 3.99
N ALA A 77 17.49 -25.57 4.01
CA ALA A 77 17.68 -24.28 3.36
C ALA A 77 17.39 -24.34 1.84
N ASP A 78 17.59 -25.48 1.21
CA ASP A 78 17.32 -25.72 -0.22
C ASP A 78 15.82 -25.88 -0.52
N GLU A 79 15.02 -26.32 0.45
CA GLU A 79 13.57 -26.40 0.32
C GLU A 79 12.87 -25.05 0.51
N ALA A 80 13.52 -24.08 1.16
CA ALA A 80 12.99 -22.73 1.35
C ALA A 80 12.92 -21.89 0.05
N GLY A 81 13.54 -22.36 -1.03
CA GLY A 81 13.51 -21.73 -2.35
C GLY A 81 12.34 -22.14 -3.26
N ALA A 82 11.65 -23.24 -2.93
CA ALA A 82 10.59 -23.80 -3.78
C ALA A 82 9.21 -23.52 -3.19
N GLY A 83 8.58 -22.41 -3.61
CA GLY A 83 7.14 -22.15 -3.42
C GLY A 83 6.64 -22.23 -1.96
N MET A 84 7.17 -21.42 -1.05
CA MET A 84 6.75 -21.39 0.35
C MET A 84 5.27 -21.02 0.51
N THR A 85 4.51 -21.79 1.26
CA THR A 85 3.15 -21.43 1.67
C THR A 85 3.17 -20.66 2.99
N VAL A 86 2.07 -19.95 3.28
CA VAL A 86 1.88 -19.29 4.58
C VAL A 86 2.05 -20.28 5.73
N GLY A 87 1.47 -21.49 5.60
CA GLY A 87 1.56 -22.51 6.63
C GLY A 87 2.97 -23.08 6.81
N SER A 88 3.75 -23.23 5.73
CA SER A 88 5.12 -23.71 5.85
C SER A 88 6.04 -22.71 6.55
N LEU A 89 5.85 -21.41 6.31
CA LEU A 89 6.55 -20.36 7.04
C LEU A 89 6.15 -20.34 8.52
N ALA A 90 4.86 -20.43 8.81
CA ALA A 90 4.34 -20.42 10.17
C ALA A 90 4.82 -21.64 10.97
N SER A 91 4.89 -22.83 10.37
CA SER A 91 5.25 -24.07 11.07
C SER A 91 6.64 -24.04 11.69
N LEU A 92 7.58 -23.32 11.11
CA LEU A 92 8.94 -23.19 11.64
C LEU A 92 8.95 -22.48 13.01
N PHE A 93 8.01 -21.60 13.26
CA PHE A 93 7.90 -20.82 14.51
C PHE A 93 6.78 -21.30 15.43
N SER A 94 6.11 -22.39 15.10
CA SER A 94 5.02 -22.94 15.94
C SER A 94 5.52 -23.58 17.25
N LEU A 95 6.78 -24.03 17.28
CA LEU A 95 7.39 -24.73 18.41
C LEU A 95 8.23 -23.83 19.32
N VAL A 96 8.39 -22.53 18.98
CA VAL A 96 9.15 -21.61 19.82
C VAL A 96 8.40 -21.31 21.12
N GLU A 97 9.11 -21.30 22.25
CA GLU A 97 8.52 -21.05 23.57
C GLU A 97 9.00 -19.72 24.18
N ASN A 98 10.12 -19.18 23.70
CA ASN A 98 10.75 -17.96 24.22
C ASN A 98 11.56 -17.24 23.14
N ALA A 99 12.14 -16.09 23.50
CA ALA A 99 12.94 -15.26 22.60
C ALA A 99 14.21 -15.96 22.09
N GLU A 100 14.85 -16.81 22.90
CA GLU A 100 16.07 -17.54 22.51
C GLU A 100 15.75 -18.58 21.43
N ASP A 101 14.61 -19.26 21.54
CA ASP A 101 14.14 -20.20 20.50
C ASP A 101 13.87 -19.47 19.19
N VAL A 102 13.26 -18.29 19.24
CA VAL A 102 13.04 -17.46 18.03
C VAL A 102 14.36 -17.11 17.38
N ALA A 103 15.36 -16.67 18.15
CA ALA A 103 16.68 -16.34 17.62
C ALA A 103 17.38 -17.56 17.03
N ALA A 104 17.28 -18.74 17.67
CA ALA A 104 17.84 -19.98 17.18
C ALA A 104 17.20 -20.42 15.85
N VAL A 105 15.88 -20.43 15.75
CA VAL A 105 15.14 -20.78 14.51
C VAL A 105 15.45 -19.77 13.42
N ALA A 106 15.45 -18.48 13.72
CA ALA A 106 15.78 -17.43 12.76
C ALA A 106 17.20 -17.55 12.21
N SER A 107 18.16 -17.88 13.06
CA SER A 107 19.56 -18.09 12.67
C SER A 107 19.72 -19.33 11.77
N ALA A 108 18.94 -20.39 12.03
CA ALA A 108 18.92 -21.60 11.21
C ALA A 108 18.22 -21.38 9.85
N HIS A 109 17.28 -20.42 9.78
CA HIS A 109 16.43 -20.18 8.59
C HIS A 109 16.43 -18.68 8.17
N PRO A 110 17.58 -18.08 7.83
CA PRO A 110 17.67 -16.65 7.50
C PRO A 110 16.83 -16.25 6.28
N ALA A 111 16.66 -17.17 5.31
CA ALA A 111 15.82 -16.94 4.14
C ALA A 111 14.33 -16.74 4.52
N VAL A 112 13.85 -17.42 5.54
CA VAL A 112 12.48 -17.30 6.04
C VAL A 112 12.28 -15.95 6.74
N VAL A 113 13.26 -15.52 7.55
CA VAL A 113 13.26 -14.20 8.17
C VAL A 113 13.21 -13.11 7.09
N PHE A 114 14.05 -13.21 6.09
CA PHE A 114 14.08 -12.30 4.95
C PHE A 114 12.73 -12.29 4.21
N ALA A 115 12.17 -13.46 3.88
CA ALA A 115 10.86 -13.57 3.23
C ALA A 115 9.74 -12.92 4.06
N ALA A 116 9.68 -13.15 5.36
CA ALA A 116 8.67 -12.55 6.23
C ALA A 116 8.81 -11.01 6.31
N ARG A 117 10.04 -10.51 6.35
CA ARG A 117 10.31 -9.06 6.43
C ARG A 117 10.02 -8.31 5.14
N ARG A 118 10.12 -8.95 3.98
CA ARG A 118 9.80 -8.34 2.69
C ARG A 118 8.32 -8.46 2.28
N CYS A 119 7.44 -8.97 3.15
CA CYS A 119 6.01 -9.00 2.92
C CYS A 119 5.42 -7.59 2.91
N PHE A 120 4.62 -7.25 1.88
CA PHE A 120 3.94 -5.96 1.75
C PHE A 120 2.75 -5.78 2.70
N MET A 121 2.37 -6.77 3.49
CA MET A 121 1.20 -6.76 4.37
C MET A 121 -0.13 -6.47 3.64
N CYS A 122 -0.22 -6.81 2.37
CA CYS A 122 -1.34 -6.49 1.50
C CYS A 122 -2.58 -7.39 1.69
N GLY A 123 -2.45 -8.52 2.39
CA GLY A 123 -3.56 -9.46 2.64
C GLY A 123 -4.07 -10.23 1.41
N TYR A 124 -3.40 -10.16 0.26
CA TYR A 124 -3.84 -10.89 -0.95
C TYR A 124 -3.85 -12.41 -0.75
N CYS A 125 -2.88 -12.95 -0.03
CA CYS A 125 -2.82 -14.38 0.32
C CYS A 125 -3.97 -14.80 1.25
N THR A 126 -4.42 -13.95 2.18
CA THR A 126 -5.64 -14.15 2.97
C THR A 126 -6.87 -14.23 2.05
N LEU A 127 -7.01 -13.28 1.14
CA LEU A 127 -8.13 -13.24 0.18
C LEU A 127 -8.23 -14.50 -0.69
N LYS A 128 -7.09 -15.06 -1.10
CA LYS A 128 -7.04 -16.24 -1.97
C LYS A 128 -7.05 -17.58 -1.20
N CYS A 129 -7.00 -17.52 0.12
CA CYS A 129 -6.95 -18.73 0.95
C CYS A 129 -8.33 -19.40 1.05
N PRO A 130 -8.49 -20.65 0.58
CA PRO A 130 -9.77 -21.35 0.65
C PRO A 130 -10.19 -21.73 2.08
N THR A 131 -9.26 -21.70 3.04
CA THR A 131 -9.49 -21.96 4.46
C THR A 131 -9.43 -20.70 5.31
N ASN A 132 -9.44 -19.53 4.70
CA ASN A 132 -9.46 -18.22 5.37
C ASN A 132 -8.33 -18.02 6.39
N VAL A 133 -7.11 -18.52 6.11
CA VAL A 133 -5.95 -18.23 6.94
C VAL A 133 -5.69 -16.72 6.94
N ASP A 134 -5.64 -16.10 8.11
CA ASP A 134 -5.19 -14.71 8.24
C ASP A 134 -3.67 -14.62 8.04
N ALA A 135 -3.26 -14.62 6.79
CA ALA A 135 -1.86 -14.54 6.42
C ALA A 135 -1.23 -13.18 6.79
N ARG A 136 -1.99 -12.08 6.72
CA ARG A 136 -1.51 -10.76 7.15
C ARG A 136 -1.21 -10.76 8.65
N GLY A 137 -2.13 -11.26 9.46
CA GLY A 137 -1.93 -11.42 10.91
C GLY A 137 -0.74 -12.32 11.21
N MET A 138 -0.58 -13.44 10.51
CA MET A 138 0.55 -14.35 10.67
C MET A 138 1.90 -13.66 10.38
N PHE A 139 2.03 -12.92 9.27
CA PHE A 139 3.26 -12.17 8.98
C PHE A 139 3.53 -11.04 9.99
N THR A 140 2.47 -10.40 10.50
CA THR A 140 2.58 -9.44 11.61
C THR A 140 3.13 -10.11 12.85
N ALA A 141 2.58 -11.28 13.23
CA ALA A 141 3.01 -12.05 14.38
C ALA A 141 4.47 -12.54 14.24
N LEU A 142 4.89 -13.00 13.06
CA LEU A 142 6.29 -13.36 12.81
C LEU A 142 7.24 -12.17 13.03
N ARG A 143 6.92 -11.00 12.49
CA ARG A 143 7.73 -9.79 12.69
C ARG A 143 7.81 -9.38 14.15
N GLU A 144 6.72 -9.53 14.89
CA GLU A 144 6.68 -9.31 16.33
C GLU A 144 7.63 -10.27 17.06
N LEU A 145 7.57 -11.56 16.75
CA LEU A 145 8.50 -12.53 17.32
C LEU A 145 9.96 -12.19 16.99
N PHE A 146 10.25 -11.74 15.79
CA PHE A 146 11.61 -11.34 15.41
C PHE A 146 12.11 -10.12 16.21
N SER A 147 11.24 -9.16 16.48
CA SER A 147 11.55 -8.02 17.33
C SER A 147 11.79 -8.47 18.79
N LEU A 148 10.88 -9.27 19.34
CA LEU A 148 11.00 -9.81 20.70
C LEU A 148 12.20 -10.74 20.88
N GLY A 149 12.57 -11.48 19.85
CA GLY A 149 13.76 -12.37 19.84
C GLY A 149 15.08 -11.66 19.54
N GLY A 150 15.09 -10.34 19.35
CA GLY A 150 16.30 -9.59 18.98
C GLY A 150 16.91 -10.02 17.63
N VAL A 151 16.11 -10.63 16.76
CA VAL A 151 16.55 -11.15 15.43
C VAL A 151 16.81 -10.00 14.46
N VAL A 152 16.21 -8.85 14.70
CA VAL A 152 16.21 -7.70 13.79
C VAL A 152 17.01 -6.57 14.42
N ASP A 153 17.96 -6.02 13.68
CA ASP A 153 18.56 -4.74 13.99
C ASP A 153 17.54 -3.62 13.75
N ASP A 154 17.16 -2.95 14.81
CA ASP A 154 16.15 -1.89 14.82
C ASP A 154 16.63 -0.58 14.19
N SER A 155 17.93 -0.39 13.99
CA SER A 155 18.52 0.86 13.52
C SER A 155 17.94 1.31 12.18
N GLY A 156 17.69 0.38 11.25
CA GLY A 156 17.10 0.66 9.93
C GLY A 156 15.62 1.07 9.98
N PHE A 157 14.90 0.87 11.09
CA PHE A 157 13.48 1.16 11.23
C PHE A 157 13.15 2.37 12.11
N THR A 158 14.14 3.04 12.68
CA THR A 158 13.95 4.17 13.58
C THR A 158 13.04 5.24 12.97
N MET A 159 13.22 5.54 11.68
CA MET A 159 12.40 6.52 10.97
C MET A 159 10.92 6.16 10.86
N THR A 160 10.54 4.88 11.07
CA THR A 160 9.15 4.42 11.02
C THR A 160 8.47 4.38 12.40
N GLN A 161 9.20 4.73 13.46
CA GLN A 161 8.73 4.68 14.84
C GLN A 161 7.89 5.92 15.17
N VAL A 162 6.66 5.90 14.72
CA VAL A 162 5.70 7.04 14.78
C VAL A 162 5.19 7.35 16.19
N ASP A 163 5.55 6.57 17.18
CA ASP A 163 5.34 6.81 18.60
C ASP A 163 6.43 7.69 19.23
N LYS A 164 7.47 8.01 18.48
CA LYS A 164 8.50 8.99 18.87
C LYS A 164 8.10 10.38 18.35
N GLU A 165 8.61 11.41 19.03
CA GLU A 165 8.44 12.80 18.60
C GLU A 165 8.89 13.00 17.14
N TRP A 166 10.07 12.46 16.82
CA TRP A 166 10.65 12.57 15.50
C TRP A 166 10.61 11.23 14.76
N HIS A 167 9.94 11.23 13.64
CA HIS A 167 9.87 10.14 12.66
C HIS A 167 9.86 10.74 11.24
N CYS A 168 9.92 9.93 10.20
CA CYS A 168 10.09 10.42 8.83
C CYS A 168 9.11 11.55 8.43
N PHE A 169 7.86 11.50 8.87
CA PHE A 169 6.85 12.50 8.53
C PHE A 169 6.95 13.77 9.39
N SER A 170 7.12 13.64 10.72
CA SER A 170 7.23 14.80 11.61
C SER A 170 8.53 15.56 11.35
N ALA A 171 9.65 14.87 11.15
CA ALA A 171 10.92 15.48 10.79
C ALA A 171 10.84 16.21 9.43
N TYR A 172 10.19 15.60 8.43
CA TYR A 172 9.95 16.25 7.13
C TYR A 172 9.16 17.56 7.32
N ARG A 173 8.04 17.52 8.04
CA ARG A 173 7.23 18.72 8.29
C ARG A 173 8.02 19.80 9.02
N ALA A 174 8.80 19.41 10.03
CA ALA A 174 9.64 20.35 10.79
C ALA A 174 10.70 21.04 9.90
N VAL A 175 11.40 20.26 9.05
CA VAL A 175 12.42 20.79 8.13
C VAL A 175 11.85 21.79 7.13
N TYR A 176 10.64 21.53 6.63
CA TYR A 176 9.99 22.36 5.59
C TYR A 176 8.94 23.33 6.13
N GLY A 177 8.83 23.49 7.45
CA GLY A 177 7.94 24.47 8.07
C GLY A 177 6.45 24.20 7.86
N ILE A 178 6.06 22.92 7.76
CA ILE A 178 4.67 22.51 7.57
C ILE A 178 4.04 22.33 8.95
N TRP A 179 3.17 23.25 9.33
CA TRP A 179 2.50 23.26 10.63
C TRP A 179 0.99 23.44 10.46
N TYR A 180 0.21 22.90 11.39
CA TYR A 180 -1.26 22.95 11.42
C TYR A 180 -1.79 23.53 12.73
N VAL A 181 -0.96 24.32 13.43
CA VAL A 181 -1.32 24.96 14.70
C VAL A 181 -2.44 25.99 14.59
N ASP A 182 -2.72 26.44 13.38
CA ASP A 182 -3.81 27.35 13.04
C ASP A 182 -5.15 26.63 12.80
N LEU A 183 -5.14 25.30 12.71
CA LEU A 183 -6.36 24.50 12.61
C LEU A 183 -6.78 24.04 14.02
N PRO A 184 -8.11 23.97 14.30
CA PRO A 184 -8.58 23.43 15.58
C PRO A 184 -8.16 21.97 15.73
N GLN A 185 -7.53 21.64 16.85
CA GLN A 185 -7.01 20.31 17.16
C GLN A 185 -8.06 19.45 17.90
N ILE A 186 -7.76 18.16 18.12
CA ILE A 186 -8.67 17.24 18.84
C ILE A 186 -9.12 17.84 20.17
N GLU A 187 -8.23 18.49 20.90
CA GLU A 187 -8.46 19.05 22.23
C GLU A 187 -9.43 20.24 22.21
N ASP A 188 -9.61 20.89 21.05
CA ASP A 188 -10.54 22.01 20.88
C ASP A 188 -11.99 21.55 20.63
N ALA A 189 -12.20 20.26 20.38
CA ALA A 189 -13.50 19.71 19.99
C ALA A 189 -14.63 20.05 21.00
N PRO A 190 -14.44 19.91 22.33
CA PRO A 190 -15.52 20.24 23.28
C PRO A 190 -15.90 21.71 23.24
N ALA A 191 -14.95 22.63 23.06
CA ALA A 191 -15.21 24.07 23.00
C ALA A 191 -15.93 24.48 21.71
N LEU A 192 -15.73 23.75 20.62
CA LEU A 192 -16.35 23.99 19.32
C LEU A 192 -17.66 23.23 19.13
N GLY A 193 -18.00 22.32 20.05
CA GLY A 193 -19.12 21.39 19.86
C GLY A 193 -18.92 20.46 18.67
N ALA A 194 -17.66 20.14 18.36
CA ALA A 194 -17.30 19.25 17.25
C ALA A 194 -17.30 17.80 17.73
N ASP A 195 -17.90 16.91 16.95
CA ASP A 195 -17.89 15.46 17.14
C ASP A 195 -17.14 14.73 16.01
N THR A 196 -16.65 15.48 15.05
CA THR A 196 -16.02 14.98 13.82
C THR A 196 -14.55 15.39 13.77
N LEU A 197 -13.67 14.40 13.54
CA LEU A 197 -12.23 14.56 13.36
C LEU A 197 -11.84 14.34 11.90
N PHE A 198 -11.09 15.25 11.32
CA PHE A 198 -10.41 15.03 10.05
C PHE A 198 -9.05 14.38 10.29
N PHE A 199 -8.85 13.19 9.72
CA PHE A 199 -7.64 12.39 9.77
C PHE A 199 -7.04 12.22 8.35
N PRO A 200 -6.19 13.16 7.88
CA PRO A 200 -5.65 13.13 6.51
C PRO A 200 -4.67 11.97 6.29
N GLY A 201 -4.04 11.48 7.35
CA GLY A 201 -2.93 10.53 7.28
C GLY A 201 -1.59 11.20 6.96
N CYS A 202 -0.50 10.52 7.33
CA CYS A 202 0.85 11.08 7.29
C CYS A 202 1.29 11.58 5.90
N PRO A 203 1.08 10.84 4.78
CA PRO A 203 1.56 11.29 3.48
C PRO A 203 0.84 12.54 2.99
N LEU A 204 -0.49 12.64 3.17
CA LEU A 204 -1.22 13.83 2.74
C LEU A 204 -0.80 15.06 3.55
N ALA A 205 -0.80 14.94 4.88
CA ALA A 205 -0.41 16.03 5.77
C ALA A 205 1.04 16.51 5.57
N SER A 206 1.94 15.62 5.11
CA SER A 206 3.34 16.00 4.92
C SER A 206 3.64 16.46 3.50
N TYR A 207 3.07 15.80 2.50
CA TYR A 207 3.49 15.99 1.10
C TYR A 207 2.55 16.89 0.29
N SER A 208 1.38 17.21 0.82
CA SER A 208 0.46 18.16 0.19
C SER A 208 -0.34 18.94 1.26
N PRO A 209 0.31 19.89 1.95
CA PRO A 209 -0.36 20.71 2.95
C PRO A 209 -1.53 21.52 2.37
N ASP A 210 -1.44 21.93 1.11
CA ASP A 210 -2.51 22.66 0.44
C ASP A 210 -3.78 21.81 0.27
N LEU A 211 -3.65 20.57 -0.23
CA LEU A 211 -4.78 19.64 -0.32
C LEU A 211 -5.35 19.30 1.06
N THR A 212 -4.48 19.17 2.08
CA THR A 212 -4.90 18.93 3.46
C THR A 212 -5.79 20.05 3.96
N ARG A 213 -5.37 21.31 3.79
CA ARG A 213 -6.12 22.50 4.23
C ARG A 213 -7.42 22.70 3.44
N GLN A 214 -7.40 22.44 2.15
CA GLN A 214 -8.59 22.57 1.31
C GLN A 214 -9.63 21.51 1.63
N ALA A 215 -9.22 20.27 1.89
CA ALA A 215 -10.13 19.22 2.34
C ALA A 215 -10.72 19.56 3.72
N PHE A 216 -9.90 20.09 4.63
CA PHE A 216 -10.36 20.52 5.95
C PHE A 216 -11.38 21.66 5.84
N ALA A 217 -11.10 22.69 5.03
CA ALA A 217 -12.01 23.80 4.81
C ALA A 217 -13.34 23.33 4.20
N TRP A 218 -13.27 22.43 3.21
CA TRP A 218 -14.47 21.83 2.63
C TRP A 218 -15.30 21.06 3.67
N LEU A 219 -14.66 20.32 4.57
CA LEU A 219 -15.35 19.60 5.63
C LEU A 219 -16.03 20.56 6.61
N GLN A 220 -15.38 21.66 7.00
CA GLN A 220 -15.99 22.67 7.86
C GLN A 220 -17.23 23.30 7.22
N GLU A 221 -17.24 23.49 5.91
CA GLU A 221 -18.38 24.05 5.19
C GLU A 221 -19.54 23.06 5.00
N ASN A 222 -19.24 21.75 4.88
CA ASN A 222 -20.22 20.75 4.45
C ASN A 222 -20.56 19.68 5.51
N ALA A 223 -19.72 19.49 6.55
CA ALA A 223 -19.92 18.47 7.57
C ALA A 223 -20.11 19.04 9.00
N GLY A 224 -20.16 20.36 9.16
CA GLY A 224 -20.27 21.03 10.45
C GLY A 224 -18.93 21.27 11.15
N PRO A 225 -18.91 21.51 12.48
CA PRO A 225 -17.68 21.70 13.21
C PRO A 225 -16.78 20.48 13.12
N VAL A 226 -15.56 20.67 12.63
CA VAL A 226 -14.55 19.61 12.43
C VAL A 226 -13.25 20.03 13.09
N VAL A 227 -12.62 19.10 13.81
CA VAL A 227 -11.26 19.28 14.33
C VAL A 227 -10.26 18.44 13.53
N PHE A 228 -8.97 18.71 13.73
CA PHE A 228 -7.88 18.18 12.93
C PHE A 228 -6.88 17.41 13.78
N THR A 229 -6.18 16.47 13.16
CA THR A 229 -4.93 15.90 13.67
C THR A 229 -4.00 15.51 12.53
N ASP A 230 -2.71 15.74 12.71
CA ASP A 230 -1.64 15.25 11.84
C ASP A 230 -0.95 13.98 12.37
N ALA A 231 -1.57 13.35 13.38
CA ALA A 231 -1.08 12.11 13.97
C ALA A 231 -1.02 10.96 12.95
N CYS A 232 -0.16 10.00 13.21
CA CYS A 232 -0.10 8.75 12.44
C CYS A 232 -1.15 7.74 12.93
N CYS A 233 -1.62 6.86 12.05
CA CYS A 233 -2.48 5.73 12.43
C CYS A 233 -1.74 4.58 13.15
N GLY A 234 -0.40 4.63 13.27
CA GLY A 234 0.40 3.58 13.91
C GLY A 234 0.76 2.39 13.02
N SER A 235 0.25 2.31 11.79
CA SER A 235 0.55 1.20 10.86
C SER A 235 2.05 1.00 10.59
N PRO A 236 2.89 2.06 10.40
CA PRO A 236 4.33 1.86 10.19
C PRO A 236 5.02 1.15 11.34
N LEU A 237 4.64 1.48 12.57
CA LEU A 237 5.18 0.87 13.78
C LEU A 237 4.79 -0.61 13.89
N LYS A 238 3.51 -0.93 13.66
CA LYS A 238 3.00 -2.30 13.65
C LYS A 238 3.68 -3.14 12.57
N THR A 239 3.80 -2.61 11.35
CA THR A 239 4.38 -3.34 10.22
C THR A 239 5.89 -3.54 10.34
N ALA A 240 6.57 -2.73 11.14
CA ALA A 240 7.98 -2.93 11.48
C ALA A 240 8.21 -4.04 12.53
N GLY A 241 7.16 -4.51 13.23
CA GLY A 241 7.24 -5.57 14.24
C GLY A 241 7.17 -5.08 15.68
N TYR A 242 6.78 -3.82 15.91
CA TYR A 242 6.64 -3.22 17.25
C TYR A 242 5.18 -3.20 17.69
N GLY A 243 4.53 -4.37 17.71
CA GLY A 243 3.10 -4.49 17.94
C GLY A 243 2.63 -3.93 19.28
N ASP A 244 3.32 -4.22 20.40
CA ASP A 244 2.95 -3.69 21.72
C ASP A 244 3.01 -2.17 21.75
N ARG A 245 4.05 -1.57 21.16
CA ARG A 245 4.21 -0.12 21.05
C ARG A 245 3.13 0.49 20.13
N ALA A 246 2.82 -0.19 19.01
CA ALA A 246 1.77 0.24 18.10
C ALA A 246 0.39 0.20 18.76
N ASP A 247 0.12 -0.84 19.56
CA ASP A 247 -1.14 -0.98 20.29
C ASP A 247 -1.27 0.08 21.38
N ALA A 248 -0.19 0.35 22.14
CA ALA A 248 -0.16 1.41 23.15
C ALA A 248 -0.36 2.81 22.54
N TYR A 249 0.31 3.08 21.42
CA TYR A 249 0.18 4.34 20.68
C TYR A 249 -1.25 4.55 20.15
N LYS A 250 -1.83 3.55 19.49
CA LYS A 250 -3.19 3.60 18.96
C LYS A 250 -4.24 3.71 20.07
N LYS A 251 -4.01 3.01 21.19
CA LYS A 251 -4.86 3.11 22.36
C LYS A 251 -4.92 4.54 22.87
N SER A 252 -3.77 5.17 23.09
CA SER A 252 -3.70 6.58 23.54
C SER A 252 -4.38 7.53 22.55
N LEU A 253 -4.22 7.32 21.23
CA LEU A 253 -4.87 8.15 20.22
C LEU A 253 -6.40 8.03 20.27
N VAL A 254 -6.93 6.81 20.38
CA VAL A 254 -8.37 6.56 20.50
C VAL A 254 -8.93 7.12 21.82
N GLU A 255 -8.22 6.96 22.94
CA GLU A 255 -8.61 7.54 24.23
C GLU A 255 -8.72 9.08 24.15
N ARG A 256 -7.81 9.76 23.47
CA ARG A 256 -7.88 11.22 23.23
C ARG A 256 -9.12 11.58 22.40
N MET A 257 -9.42 10.82 21.35
CA MET A 257 -10.63 11.04 20.54
C MET A 257 -11.90 10.92 21.39
N ILE A 258 -12.00 9.85 22.19
CA ILE A 258 -13.16 9.63 23.07
C ILE A 258 -13.29 10.73 24.12
N ALA A 259 -12.18 11.09 24.79
CA ALA A 259 -12.17 12.15 25.80
C ALA A 259 -12.59 13.51 25.24
N ALA A 260 -12.28 13.78 23.98
CA ALA A 260 -12.70 14.97 23.26
C ALA A 260 -14.14 14.92 22.71
N GLY A 261 -14.86 13.80 22.89
CA GLY A 261 -16.24 13.64 22.38
C GLY A 261 -16.31 13.38 20.88
N ILE A 262 -15.24 12.89 20.26
CA ILE A 262 -15.25 12.53 18.84
C ILE A 262 -16.02 11.23 18.66
N HIS A 263 -16.94 11.23 17.70
CA HIS A 263 -17.73 10.06 17.27
C HIS A 263 -17.48 9.67 15.81
N ARG A 264 -17.05 10.62 14.98
CA ARG A 264 -16.78 10.41 13.55
C ARG A 264 -15.34 10.78 13.22
N VAL A 265 -14.68 9.91 12.46
CA VAL A 265 -13.31 10.13 11.95
C VAL A 265 -13.32 10.08 10.43
N VAL A 266 -13.14 11.23 9.79
CA VAL A 266 -13.08 11.33 8.33
C VAL A 266 -11.66 11.01 7.87
N CYS A 267 -11.50 9.89 7.18
CA CYS A 267 -10.22 9.38 6.71
C CYS A 267 -10.03 9.61 5.21
N VAL A 268 -8.80 9.95 4.81
CA VAL A 268 -8.39 10.01 3.39
C VAL A 268 -7.75 8.69 2.95
N CYS A 269 -7.04 8.02 3.85
CA CYS A 269 -6.29 6.82 3.55
C CYS A 269 -7.04 5.57 4.05
N PRO A 270 -7.32 4.57 3.18
CA PRO A 270 -7.97 3.32 3.59
C PRO A 270 -7.22 2.57 4.70
N GLY A 271 -5.89 2.53 4.64
CA GLY A 271 -5.08 1.90 5.68
C GLY A 271 -5.18 2.60 7.05
N CYS A 272 -5.36 3.93 7.06
CA CYS A 272 -5.61 4.65 8.30
C CYS A 272 -6.97 4.30 8.88
N ALA A 273 -8.01 4.24 8.06
CA ALA A 273 -9.37 3.87 8.49
C ALA A 273 -9.39 2.44 9.08
N GLU A 274 -8.74 1.47 8.41
CA GLU A 274 -8.62 0.08 8.88
C GLU A 274 -7.93 0.01 10.26
N GLU A 275 -6.79 0.67 10.43
CA GLU A 275 -6.03 0.63 11.69
C GLU A 275 -6.75 1.33 12.85
N LEU A 276 -7.42 2.47 12.58
CA LEU A 276 -8.19 3.19 13.60
C LEU A 276 -9.46 2.44 13.97
N ALA A 277 -10.18 1.86 13.01
CA ALA A 277 -11.34 1.02 13.27
C ALA A 277 -10.99 -0.19 14.16
N ALA A 278 -9.89 -0.88 13.83
CA ALA A 278 -9.42 -2.00 14.64
C ALA A 278 -9.03 -1.56 16.07
N ALA A 279 -8.38 -0.41 16.22
CA ALA A 279 -7.99 0.13 17.52
C ALA A 279 -9.20 0.56 18.36
N ALA A 280 -10.22 1.16 17.73
CA ALA A 280 -11.47 1.53 18.38
C ALA A 280 -12.25 0.28 18.84
N ALA A 281 -12.39 -0.72 17.98
CA ALA A 281 -13.05 -1.98 18.30
C ALA A 281 -12.36 -2.71 19.46
N ALA A 282 -11.02 -2.74 19.51
CA ALA A 282 -10.25 -3.34 20.59
C ALA A 282 -10.49 -2.68 21.96
N GLN A 283 -10.96 -1.44 21.98
CA GLN A 283 -11.29 -0.67 23.19
C GLN A 283 -12.80 -0.59 23.46
N GLY A 284 -13.63 -1.22 22.62
CA GLY A 284 -15.08 -1.11 22.70
C GLY A 284 -15.58 0.32 22.42
N ALA A 285 -14.79 1.14 21.71
CA ALA A 285 -15.14 2.51 21.37
C ALA A 285 -16.03 2.57 20.12
N ALA A 286 -17.10 3.35 20.20
CA ALA A 286 -18.02 3.58 19.08
C ALA A 286 -17.53 4.77 18.25
N LEU A 287 -16.48 4.55 17.43
CA LEU A 287 -15.99 5.54 16.46
C LEU A 287 -16.40 5.12 15.05
N GLU A 288 -17.11 5.99 14.35
CA GLU A 288 -17.46 5.80 12.95
C GLU A 288 -16.31 6.25 12.04
N MET A 289 -15.75 5.33 11.23
CA MET A 289 -14.77 5.67 10.20
C MET A 289 -15.49 6.02 8.91
N VAL A 290 -15.35 7.26 8.46
CA VAL A 290 -15.98 7.78 7.25
C VAL A 290 -14.92 8.04 6.18
N ALA A 291 -15.13 7.52 4.98
CA ALA A 291 -14.26 7.79 3.85
C ALA A 291 -14.53 9.20 3.29
N LEU A 292 -13.50 10.05 3.18
CA LEU A 292 -13.67 11.38 2.56
C LEU A 292 -14.29 11.32 1.16
N PRO A 293 -13.93 10.37 0.26
CA PRO A 293 -14.57 10.27 -1.04
C PRO A 293 -16.08 9.99 -0.96
N GLN A 294 -16.57 9.33 0.12
CA GLN A 294 -18.00 9.13 0.32
C GLN A 294 -18.71 10.47 0.60
N LEU A 295 -18.21 11.29 1.51
CA LEU A 295 -18.79 12.59 1.80
C LEU A 295 -18.81 13.51 0.58
N LEU A 296 -17.72 13.51 -0.19
CA LEU A 296 -17.65 14.26 -1.43
C LEU A 296 -18.69 13.78 -2.47
N ALA A 297 -18.83 12.46 -2.62
CA ALA A 297 -19.78 11.86 -3.56
C ALA A 297 -21.24 12.15 -3.15
N ASP A 298 -21.56 12.07 -1.86
CA ASP A 298 -22.88 12.36 -1.29
C ASP A 298 -23.26 13.83 -1.46
N ALA A 299 -22.26 14.73 -1.38
CA ALA A 299 -22.43 16.15 -1.68
C ALA A 299 -22.52 16.45 -3.20
N GLY A 300 -22.52 15.43 -4.05
CA GLY A 300 -22.61 15.60 -5.50
C GLY A 300 -21.34 16.08 -6.18
N VAL A 301 -20.20 16.10 -5.47
CA VAL A 301 -18.91 16.48 -6.04
C VAL A 301 -18.49 15.49 -7.13
N ARG A 302 -17.87 16.00 -8.19
CA ARG A 302 -17.30 15.21 -9.27
C ARG A 302 -15.90 15.72 -9.60
N VAL A 303 -15.07 14.87 -10.16
CA VAL A 303 -13.73 15.25 -10.63
C VAL A 303 -13.81 16.21 -11.81
N SER A 304 -12.79 17.05 -11.96
CA SER A 304 -12.68 18.00 -13.06
C SER A 304 -11.89 17.38 -14.22
N ALA A 305 -12.55 17.13 -15.35
CA ALA A 305 -11.89 16.71 -16.59
C ALA A 305 -10.85 17.73 -17.08
N LYS A 306 -11.08 19.03 -16.84
CA LYS A 306 -10.09 20.08 -17.13
C LYS A 306 -8.81 19.88 -16.37
N ARG A 307 -8.90 19.67 -15.03
CA ARG A 307 -7.72 19.43 -14.18
C ARG A 307 -7.04 18.10 -14.54
N ALA A 308 -7.80 17.09 -14.90
CA ALA A 308 -7.26 15.83 -15.39
C ALA A 308 -6.38 16.04 -16.64
N ARG A 309 -6.86 16.80 -17.64
CA ARG A 309 -6.08 17.12 -18.83
C ARG A 309 -4.84 17.98 -18.52
N GLU A 310 -4.95 18.92 -17.59
CA GLU A 310 -3.82 19.74 -17.12
C GLU A 310 -2.70 18.87 -16.53
N LEU A 311 -3.04 17.89 -15.68
CA LEU A 311 -2.07 16.95 -15.10
C LEU A 311 -1.41 16.06 -16.17
N VAL A 312 -2.18 15.57 -17.14
CA VAL A 312 -1.64 14.79 -18.27
C VAL A 312 -0.66 15.64 -19.10
N ALA A 313 -1.05 16.87 -19.43
CA ALA A 313 -0.22 17.78 -20.22
C ALA A 313 1.08 18.16 -19.50
N GLN A 314 1.00 18.42 -18.20
CA GLN A 314 2.18 18.70 -17.35
C GLN A 314 3.12 17.49 -17.32
N ALA A 315 2.61 16.30 -17.06
CA ALA A 315 3.42 15.08 -17.00
C ALA A 315 4.07 14.74 -18.34
N ALA A 316 3.43 15.07 -19.47
CA ALA A 316 4.02 14.94 -20.79
C ALA A 316 5.15 15.97 -21.02
N ALA A 317 5.00 17.20 -20.50
CA ALA A 317 6.05 18.22 -20.56
C ALA A 317 7.29 17.80 -19.76
N GLU A 318 7.12 17.23 -18.55
CA GLU A 318 8.23 16.71 -17.72
C GLU A 318 9.06 15.64 -18.46
N VAL A 319 8.41 14.72 -19.17
CA VAL A 319 9.10 13.69 -19.94
C VAL A 319 9.87 14.30 -21.12
N ARG A 320 9.27 15.28 -21.84
CA ARG A 320 9.95 15.97 -22.95
C ARG A 320 11.19 16.74 -22.48
N GLU A 321 11.06 17.49 -21.38
CA GLU A 321 12.16 18.24 -20.80
C GLU A 321 13.32 17.33 -20.40
N ALA A 322 13.03 16.21 -19.74
CA ALA A 322 14.02 15.23 -19.32
C ALA A 322 14.72 14.54 -20.51
N SER A 323 14.02 14.35 -21.64
CA SER A 323 14.59 13.74 -22.85
C SER A 323 15.41 14.71 -23.73
N GLY A 324 15.43 16.00 -23.41
CA GLY A 324 16.09 17.03 -24.22
C GLY A 324 15.48 17.23 -25.61
N ALA A 325 14.29 16.73 -25.85
CA ALA A 325 13.58 16.85 -27.12
C ALA A 325 13.01 18.26 -27.26
N THR A 326 13.52 19.02 -28.22
CA THR A 326 12.92 20.30 -28.65
C THR A 326 11.68 20.01 -29.51
N GLU A 327 10.72 20.94 -29.56
CA GLU A 327 9.45 20.81 -30.30
C GLU A 327 9.55 20.37 -31.77
N ALA A 328 10.74 20.41 -32.37
CA ALA A 328 11.02 20.02 -33.75
C ALA A 328 11.17 18.48 -33.95
N GLY A 329 11.16 17.68 -32.89
CA GLY A 329 11.41 16.22 -32.94
C GLY A 329 10.16 15.33 -32.81
N GLU A 330 8.94 15.89 -32.86
CA GLU A 330 7.70 15.16 -32.54
C GLU A 330 7.37 13.97 -33.47
N ALA A 331 7.93 13.92 -34.67
CA ALA A 331 7.66 12.83 -35.63
C ALA A 331 8.42 11.51 -35.31
N VAL A 332 9.49 11.54 -34.48
CA VAL A 332 10.33 10.36 -34.21
C VAL A 332 9.93 9.67 -32.89
N ALA A 333 9.41 10.43 -31.93
CA ALA A 333 9.04 9.87 -30.61
C ALA A 333 7.76 9.01 -30.64
N SER A 334 6.84 9.25 -31.59
CA SER A 334 5.62 8.43 -31.73
C SER A 334 5.90 7.00 -32.23
N ASN A 335 7.00 6.79 -32.97
CA ASN A 335 7.38 5.47 -33.48
C ASN A 335 8.18 4.61 -32.49
N ALA A 336 8.82 5.22 -31.49
CA ALA A 336 9.57 4.47 -30.46
C ALA A 336 8.64 3.76 -29.43
N LEU A 337 7.36 4.14 -29.40
CA LEU A 337 6.36 3.56 -28.49
C LEU A 337 5.61 2.34 -29.09
N SER A 338 5.87 1.97 -30.35
CA SER A 338 5.19 0.90 -31.06
C SER A 338 5.93 -0.45 -31.10
N HIS A 339 7.16 -0.53 -30.57
CA HIS A 339 7.93 -1.77 -30.50
C HIS A 339 8.22 -2.16 -29.05
N VAL A 340 7.19 -2.62 -28.33
CA VAL A 340 7.39 -3.54 -27.21
C VAL A 340 7.23 -4.94 -27.77
N GLY A 341 8.36 -5.65 -27.84
CA GLY A 341 8.43 -7.01 -28.36
C GLY A 341 7.51 -7.95 -27.57
N GLU A 342 6.90 -8.86 -28.32
CA GLU A 342 6.21 -10.02 -27.81
C GLU A 342 7.09 -10.80 -26.84
N SER A 343 6.88 -10.60 -25.53
CA SER A 343 7.30 -11.57 -24.53
C SER A 343 6.20 -12.61 -24.40
N ALA A 344 6.52 -13.83 -24.78
CA ALA A 344 5.65 -14.98 -24.74
C ALA A 344 5.06 -15.22 -23.35
N GLY A 345 3.73 -15.27 -23.30
CA GLY A 345 3.02 -16.20 -22.48
C GLY A 345 2.51 -15.81 -21.12
N VAL A 346 1.27 -15.42 -21.05
CA VAL A 346 0.21 -16.03 -20.24
C VAL A 346 -1.09 -15.51 -20.82
N GLN A 347 -1.87 -16.35 -21.47
CA GLN A 347 -3.23 -15.99 -21.87
C GLN A 347 -4.11 -15.96 -20.61
N PRO A 348 -4.81 -14.85 -20.32
CA PRO A 348 -5.84 -14.84 -19.30
C PRO A 348 -7.05 -15.64 -19.79
N ASP A 349 -7.76 -16.24 -18.83
CA ASP A 349 -9.04 -16.91 -19.06
C ASP A 349 -9.99 -16.02 -19.86
N ALA A 350 -10.59 -16.56 -20.91
CA ALA A 350 -11.21 -15.81 -22.02
C ALA A 350 -12.55 -15.15 -21.68
N SER A 351 -12.92 -14.98 -20.40
CA SER A 351 -14.25 -14.47 -20.01
C SER A 351 -14.33 -12.99 -19.62
N GLU A 352 -13.21 -12.29 -19.42
CA GLU A 352 -13.22 -10.85 -19.09
C GLU A 352 -12.05 -10.10 -19.75
N LYS A 353 -12.27 -9.60 -20.98
CA LYS A 353 -11.36 -8.60 -21.56
C LYS A 353 -11.77 -7.21 -21.06
N PRO A 354 -10.84 -6.42 -20.46
CA PRO A 354 -11.12 -5.02 -20.16
C PRO A 354 -11.36 -4.24 -21.47
N ASP A 355 -12.37 -3.38 -21.48
CA ASP A 355 -12.63 -2.45 -22.58
C ASP A 355 -11.48 -1.44 -22.68
N ALA A 356 -10.56 -1.65 -23.61
CA ALA A 356 -9.39 -0.79 -23.80
C ALA A 356 -9.77 0.58 -24.41
N CYS A 357 -9.15 1.66 -23.93
CA CYS A 357 -9.33 3.03 -24.44
C CYS A 357 -9.04 3.20 -25.95
N ALA A 358 -8.28 2.30 -26.56
CA ALA A 358 -7.84 2.43 -27.94
C ALA A 358 -8.93 2.18 -29.00
N ALA A 359 -10.06 1.52 -28.67
CA ALA A 359 -11.05 1.11 -29.64
C ALA A 359 -12.07 2.20 -30.05
N ALA A 360 -12.14 3.33 -29.34
CA ALA A 360 -13.20 4.32 -29.54
C ALA A 360 -12.81 5.53 -30.42
N SER A 361 -11.56 5.67 -30.86
CA SER A 361 -11.14 6.82 -31.68
C SER A 361 -11.42 6.71 -33.17
N ALA A 362 -11.93 5.57 -33.67
CA ALA A 362 -12.01 5.30 -35.10
C ALA A 362 -13.40 5.56 -35.76
N SER A 363 -14.43 5.96 -35.01
CA SER A 363 -15.75 6.15 -35.63
C SER A 363 -16.62 7.25 -35.02
N LYS A 364 -16.16 8.52 -35.01
CA LYS A 364 -17.10 9.66 -34.86
C LYS A 364 -16.70 10.80 -35.80
N THR A 365 -17.65 11.18 -36.63
CA THR A 365 -17.64 12.36 -37.50
C THR A 365 -17.37 13.63 -36.69
N ALA A 366 -16.54 14.50 -37.24
CA ALA A 366 -16.11 15.78 -36.66
C ALA A 366 -17.27 16.71 -36.31
N SER A 367 -17.71 16.66 -35.07
CA SER A 367 -18.38 17.70 -34.31
C SER A 367 -17.49 17.97 -33.13
N GLU A 368 -17.30 19.22 -32.71
CA GLU A 368 -16.46 19.67 -31.56
C GLU A 368 -16.86 18.96 -30.27
N THR A 369 -16.58 17.69 -30.14
CA THR A 369 -16.76 16.92 -28.91
C THR A 369 -15.46 17.06 -28.10
N ALA A 370 -15.53 17.66 -26.91
CA ALA A 370 -14.44 17.68 -25.94
C ALA A 370 -13.88 16.25 -25.82
N VAL A 371 -12.55 16.12 -26.00
CA VAL A 371 -11.88 14.81 -25.94
C VAL A 371 -11.99 14.29 -24.50
N GLU A 372 -12.67 13.14 -24.31
CA GLU A 372 -12.76 12.48 -23.00
C GLU A 372 -11.37 12.13 -22.48
N VAL A 373 -11.10 12.41 -21.20
CA VAL A 373 -9.88 11.93 -20.54
C VAL A 373 -10.14 10.52 -19.98
N CYS A 374 -9.23 9.61 -20.28
CA CYS A 374 -9.35 8.21 -19.85
C CYS A 374 -8.64 7.99 -18.51
N ILE A 375 -9.38 7.49 -17.51
CA ILE A 375 -8.93 7.32 -16.14
C ILE A 375 -9.08 5.87 -15.70
N ALA A 376 -8.01 5.30 -15.11
CA ALA A 376 -8.06 4.02 -14.41
C ALA A 376 -8.06 4.26 -12.89
N PRO A 377 -9.07 3.75 -12.14
CA PRO A 377 -9.03 3.73 -10.69
C PRO A 377 -7.90 2.80 -10.19
N PHE A 378 -7.13 3.28 -9.21
CA PHE A 378 -6.09 2.51 -8.56
C PHE A 378 -6.46 2.23 -7.11
N ASP A 379 -7.10 1.10 -6.87
CA ASP A 379 -7.62 0.73 -5.57
C ASP A 379 -6.49 0.36 -4.59
N SER A 380 -6.68 0.75 -3.34
CA SER A 380 -5.78 0.36 -2.25
C SER A 380 -6.01 -1.09 -1.84
N CYS A 381 -4.93 -1.83 -1.58
CA CYS A 381 -5.01 -3.18 -1.02
C CYS A 381 -5.59 -3.22 0.42
N HIS A 382 -5.74 -2.08 1.07
CA HIS A 382 -6.43 -1.90 2.36
C HIS A 382 -7.93 -1.57 2.22
N ASP A 383 -8.46 -1.53 0.98
CA ASP A 383 -9.86 -1.20 0.69
C ASP A 383 -10.57 -2.36 -0.04
N ARG A 384 -10.44 -3.57 0.48
CA ARG A 384 -11.00 -4.76 -0.17
C ARG A 384 -12.53 -4.82 -0.13
N GLU A 385 -13.13 -4.08 0.78
CA GLU A 385 -14.59 -3.95 0.92
C GLU A 385 -15.16 -2.82 0.04
N GLY A 386 -14.30 -2.01 -0.59
CA GLY A 386 -14.70 -0.94 -1.50
C GLY A 386 -15.26 0.31 -0.83
N VAL A 387 -14.98 0.50 0.47
CA VAL A 387 -15.45 1.66 1.26
C VAL A 387 -14.95 2.98 0.68
N PHE A 388 -13.76 2.99 0.09
CA PHE A 388 -13.18 4.14 -0.60
C PHE A 388 -13.30 4.00 -2.12
N GLY A 389 -13.13 2.80 -2.66
CA GLY A 389 -13.11 2.53 -4.11
C GLY A 389 -14.47 2.69 -4.78
N GLY A 390 -15.55 2.33 -4.10
CA GLY A 390 -16.92 2.57 -4.56
C GLY A 390 -17.20 4.07 -4.74
N PRO A 391 -17.05 4.88 -3.68
CA PRO A 391 -17.20 6.34 -3.77
C PRO A 391 -16.23 7.01 -4.74
N LEU A 392 -14.99 6.54 -4.85
CA LEU A 392 -14.06 7.03 -5.89
C LEU A 392 -14.69 6.92 -7.28
N ARG A 393 -15.29 5.78 -7.61
CA ARG A 393 -15.95 5.59 -8.91
C ARG A 393 -17.12 6.54 -9.10
N MET A 394 -17.87 6.86 -8.04
CA MET A 394 -18.93 7.88 -8.09
C MET A 394 -18.36 9.28 -8.38
N LEU A 395 -17.24 9.65 -7.77
CA LEU A 395 -16.55 10.92 -8.06
C LEU A 395 -16.05 10.99 -9.51
N LEU A 396 -15.61 9.86 -10.08
CA LEU A 396 -15.12 9.76 -11.46
C LEU A 396 -16.24 9.79 -12.51
N GLN A 397 -17.52 9.64 -12.13
CA GLN A 397 -18.68 9.81 -13.02
C GLN A 397 -18.89 11.29 -13.35
N ALA A 398 -17.98 11.87 -14.11
CA ALA A 398 -18.01 13.27 -14.52
C ALA A 398 -18.11 13.38 -16.05
N GLN A 399 -18.61 14.54 -16.52
CA GLN A 399 -18.62 14.83 -17.93
C GLN A 399 -17.19 14.85 -18.49
N ASP A 400 -17.01 14.34 -19.71
CA ASP A 400 -15.72 14.23 -20.40
C ASP A 400 -14.66 13.37 -19.66
N VAL A 401 -15.11 12.45 -18.81
CA VAL A 401 -14.29 11.45 -18.14
C VAL A 401 -14.77 10.06 -18.53
N ARG A 402 -13.86 9.24 -19.02
CA ARG A 402 -14.08 7.82 -19.27
C ARG A 402 -13.31 6.99 -18.26
N VAL A 403 -14.00 6.14 -17.53
CA VAL A 403 -13.40 5.22 -16.56
C VAL A 403 -13.16 3.86 -17.19
N VAL A 404 -11.96 3.31 -16.98
CA VAL A 404 -11.59 1.94 -17.39
C VAL A 404 -10.98 1.22 -16.19
N GLU A 405 -11.39 -0.02 -15.96
CA GLU A 405 -10.89 -0.79 -14.82
C GLU A 405 -9.56 -1.48 -15.15
N MET A 406 -8.67 -1.58 -14.17
CA MET A 406 -7.50 -2.45 -14.25
C MET A 406 -7.92 -3.91 -14.11
N LEU A 407 -7.10 -4.85 -14.57
CA LEU A 407 -7.37 -6.30 -14.44
C LEU A 407 -7.60 -6.70 -12.98
N HIS A 408 -6.78 -6.17 -12.06
CA HIS A 408 -6.93 -6.41 -10.63
C HIS A 408 -7.42 -5.13 -9.95
N HIS A 409 -8.73 -5.02 -9.75
CA HIS A 409 -9.41 -3.89 -9.13
C HIS A 409 -10.29 -4.31 -7.95
N GLY A 410 -10.79 -3.36 -7.17
CA GLY A 410 -11.68 -3.58 -6.03
C GLY A 410 -11.08 -4.56 -5.01
N ALA A 411 -11.84 -5.59 -4.63
CA ALA A 411 -11.38 -6.60 -3.67
C ALA A 411 -10.12 -7.36 -4.13
N ASN A 412 -9.92 -7.50 -5.45
CA ASN A 412 -8.76 -8.18 -6.04
C ASN A 412 -7.56 -7.26 -6.30
N ALA A 413 -7.62 -5.99 -5.91
CA ALA A 413 -6.55 -5.03 -6.15
C ALA A 413 -5.18 -5.52 -5.67
N LEU A 414 -4.16 -5.36 -6.51
CA LEU A 414 -2.78 -5.69 -6.16
C LEU A 414 -2.14 -4.55 -5.37
N CYS A 415 -1.21 -4.91 -4.47
CA CYS A 415 -0.48 -3.94 -3.66
C CYS A 415 0.50 -3.11 -4.51
N CYS A 416 0.57 -1.81 -4.27
CA CYS A 416 1.56 -0.91 -4.88
C CYS A 416 3.01 -1.16 -4.41
N GLY A 417 3.20 -1.95 -3.34
CA GLY A 417 4.51 -2.17 -2.74
C GLY A 417 4.99 -1.08 -1.77
N GLY A 418 4.17 -0.07 -1.48
CA GLY A 418 4.56 1.07 -0.64
C GLY A 418 4.49 0.83 0.87
N ALA A 419 3.84 -0.26 1.31
CA ALA A 419 3.63 -0.57 2.72
C ALA A 419 4.61 -1.63 3.24
N GLY A 420 4.48 -1.99 4.52
CA GLY A 420 5.21 -3.09 5.14
C GLY A 420 6.69 -2.83 5.41
N ALA A 421 7.14 -1.58 5.32
CA ALA A 421 8.56 -1.19 5.44
C ALA A 421 9.49 -1.93 4.47
N VAL A 422 8.96 -2.51 3.39
CA VAL A 422 9.70 -3.36 2.44
C VAL A 422 10.80 -2.59 1.74
N SER A 423 10.63 -1.29 1.50
CA SER A 423 11.68 -0.43 0.89
C SER A 423 12.97 -0.38 1.72
N LEU A 424 12.92 -0.69 3.00
CA LEU A 424 14.08 -0.74 3.90
C LEU A 424 14.75 -2.12 3.91
N VAL A 425 14.05 -3.16 3.47
CA VAL A 425 14.50 -4.57 3.49
C VAL A 425 14.90 -5.05 2.10
N ASP A 426 14.05 -4.80 1.12
CA ASP A 426 14.23 -5.24 -0.28
C ASP A 426 13.61 -4.20 -1.22
N PRO A 427 14.33 -3.13 -1.55
CA PRO A 427 13.83 -2.11 -2.48
C PRO A 427 13.57 -2.66 -3.88
N ALA A 428 14.27 -3.73 -4.30
CA ALA A 428 14.12 -4.31 -5.63
C ALA A 428 12.74 -4.98 -5.82
N ILE A 429 12.23 -5.71 -4.81
CA ILE A 429 10.90 -6.32 -4.89
C ILE A 429 9.80 -5.27 -4.92
N LYS A 430 9.99 -4.15 -4.20
CA LYS A 430 9.08 -3.00 -4.29
C LYS A 430 9.06 -2.42 -5.70
N GLU A 431 10.25 -2.21 -6.30
CA GLU A 431 10.36 -1.66 -7.66
C GLU A 431 9.70 -2.58 -8.69
N GLN A 432 9.96 -3.89 -8.63
CA GLN A 432 9.31 -4.86 -9.51
C GLN A 432 7.79 -4.86 -9.39
N ARG A 433 7.25 -4.75 -8.17
CA ARG A 433 5.81 -4.73 -7.93
C ARG A 433 5.14 -3.52 -8.57
N ILE A 434 5.68 -2.34 -8.35
CA ILE A 434 5.10 -1.11 -8.91
C ILE A 434 5.34 -1.02 -10.43
N ASP A 435 6.44 -1.55 -10.92
CA ASP A 435 6.73 -1.62 -12.35
C ASP A 435 5.70 -2.48 -13.08
N TYR A 436 5.37 -3.65 -12.55
CA TYR A 436 4.31 -4.51 -13.07
C TYR A 436 2.95 -3.77 -13.09
N LEU A 437 2.56 -3.09 -12.01
CA LEU A 437 1.30 -2.36 -11.97
C LEU A 437 1.24 -1.22 -13.00
N LEU A 438 2.33 -0.50 -13.21
CA LEU A 438 2.35 0.65 -14.12
C LEU A 438 2.50 0.23 -15.58
N LYS A 439 3.37 -0.74 -15.88
CA LYS A 439 3.75 -1.09 -17.25
C LYS A 439 2.93 -2.24 -17.85
N ASP A 440 2.45 -3.13 -16.98
CA ASP A 440 1.64 -4.27 -17.45
C ASP A 440 0.13 -4.01 -17.24
N GLU A 441 -0.32 -3.72 -16.00
CA GLU A 441 -1.75 -3.58 -15.75
C GLU A 441 -2.33 -2.23 -16.19
N ALA A 442 -1.75 -1.12 -15.72
CA ALA A 442 -2.27 0.20 -16.08
C ALA A 442 -2.09 0.49 -17.59
N ALA A 443 -0.99 0.04 -18.18
CA ALA A 443 -0.75 0.23 -19.62
C ALA A 443 -1.79 -0.48 -20.51
N GLN A 444 -2.29 -1.66 -20.08
CA GLN A 444 -3.32 -2.40 -20.85
C GLN A 444 -4.66 -1.68 -20.89
N THR A 445 -4.96 -0.80 -19.92
CA THR A 445 -6.20 0.00 -19.92
C THR A 445 -6.20 1.11 -20.97
N GLY A 446 -5.03 1.54 -21.41
CA GLY A 446 -4.86 2.74 -22.24
C GLY A 446 -5.20 4.04 -21.51
N ALA A 447 -5.34 4.04 -20.18
CA ALA A 447 -5.65 5.22 -19.39
C ALA A 447 -4.54 6.26 -19.44
N GLU A 448 -4.93 7.54 -19.38
CA GLU A 448 -4.03 8.68 -19.29
C GLU A 448 -3.69 9.03 -17.83
N LEU A 449 -4.62 8.73 -16.91
CA LEU A 449 -4.44 8.92 -15.47
C LEU A 449 -4.67 7.61 -14.71
N LEU A 450 -3.84 7.37 -13.71
CA LEU A 450 -4.01 6.33 -12.70
C LEU A 450 -4.40 7.00 -11.38
N VAL A 451 -5.70 6.98 -11.06
CA VAL A 451 -6.27 7.77 -9.94
C VAL A 451 -6.45 6.91 -8.71
N SER A 452 -5.70 7.22 -7.66
CA SER A 452 -5.74 6.46 -6.40
C SER A 452 -6.55 7.16 -5.30
N ASN A 453 -7.19 6.34 -4.45
CA ASN A 453 -7.79 6.75 -3.19
C ASN A 453 -6.79 6.67 -2.00
N CYS A 454 -5.54 6.30 -2.25
CA CYS A 454 -4.52 6.12 -1.23
C CYS A 454 -3.29 6.98 -1.52
N PRO A 455 -2.93 7.97 -0.65
CA PRO A 455 -1.75 8.81 -0.86
C PRO A 455 -0.44 8.02 -0.94
N THR A 456 -0.31 6.91 -0.20
CA THR A 456 0.88 6.03 -0.27
C THR A 456 0.98 5.32 -1.61
N CYS A 457 -0.14 4.90 -2.21
CA CYS A 457 -0.14 4.30 -3.55
C CYS A 457 0.28 5.32 -4.61
N THR A 458 -0.25 6.55 -4.53
CA THR A 458 0.15 7.65 -5.41
C THR A 458 1.64 7.97 -5.27
N TYR A 459 2.13 8.11 -4.03
CA TYR A 459 3.57 8.31 -3.74
C TYR A 459 4.43 7.24 -4.39
N THR A 460 4.09 5.97 -4.22
CA THR A 460 4.90 4.85 -4.74
C THR A 460 4.95 4.84 -6.27
N ALA A 461 3.81 5.08 -6.91
CA ALA A 461 3.73 5.16 -8.37
C ALA A 461 4.46 6.39 -8.93
N ALA A 462 4.33 7.55 -8.28
CA ALA A 462 5.04 8.77 -8.66
C ALA A 462 6.56 8.63 -8.47
N GLN A 463 7.01 7.97 -7.38
CA GLN A 463 8.42 7.70 -7.14
C GLN A 463 9.03 6.84 -8.27
N LYS A 464 8.32 5.78 -8.67
CA LYS A 464 8.76 4.92 -9.79
C LYS A 464 8.82 5.72 -11.10
N ARG A 465 7.75 6.49 -11.41
CA ARG A 465 7.71 7.32 -12.61
C ARG A 465 8.91 8.28 -12.66
N ARG A 466 9.19 9.00 -11.58
CA ARG A 466 10.35 9.91 -11.51
C ARG A 466 11.68 9.17 -11.69
N ALA A 467 11.85 8.00 -11.07
CA ALA A 467 13.05 7.19 -11.21
C ALA A 467 13.26 6.73 -12.66
N ASP A 468 12.19 6.37 -13.38
CA ASP A 468 12.25 5.99 -14.79
C ASP A 468 12.60 7.18 -15.69
N ILE A 469 12.00 8.35 -15.45
CA ILE A 469 12.34 9.60 -16.17
C ILE A 469 13.82 9.95 -15.97
N LYS A 470 14.30 10.00 -14.71
CA LYS A 470 15.72 10.32 -14.41
C LYS A 470 16.69 9.32 -15.04
N ALA A 471 16.31 8.06 -15.18
CA ALA A 471 17.14 7.00 -15.77
C ALA A 471 16.97 6.84 -17.30
N GLY A 472 16.15 7.66 -17.95
CA GLY A 472 15.84 7.54 -19.37
C GLY A 472 15.14 6.22 -19.75
N ARG A 473 14.45 5.59 -18.79
CA ARG A 473 13.68 4.35 -19.03
C ARG A 473 12.28 4.65 -19.57
N ALA A 474 11.66 3.64 -20.17
CA ALA A 474 10.26 3.75 -20.61
C ALA A 474 9.34 4.08 -19.43
N VAL A 475 8.51 5.10 -19.61
CA VAL A 475 7.58 5.61 -18.60
C VAL A 475 6.15 5.20 -18.95
N SER A 476 5.37 4.77 -17.97
CA SER A 476 3.94 4.51 -18.15
C SER A 476 3.21 5.75 -18.66
N LYS A 477 2.29 5.56 -19.62
CA LYS A 477 1.41 6.64 -20.10
C LYS A 477 0.46 7.10 -19.01
N ALA A 478 -0.02 6.18 -18.16
CA ALA A 478 -0.91 6.49 -17.06
C ALA A 478 -0.16 7.28 -15.98
N VAL A 479 -0.52 8.54 -15.82
CA VAL A 479 0.08 9.46 -14.84
C VAL A 479 -0.56 9.21 -13.47
N PRO A 480 0.22 8.83 -12.44
CA PRO A 480 -0.33 8.62 -11.11
C PRO A 480 -0.74 9.94 -10.46
N CYS A 481 -1.97 10.01 -9.98
CA CYS A 481 -2.47 11.14 -9.18
C CYS A 481 -3.43 10.66 -8.08
N ASN A 482 -3.65 11.51 -7.08
CA ASN A 482 -4.66 11.29 -6.07
C ASN A 482 -5.98 11.94 -6.52
N TYR A 483 -7.14 11.32 -6.23
CA TYR A 483 -8.43 11.87 -6.63
C TYR A 483 -8.66 13.31 -6.14
N MET A 484 -8.06 13.66 -5.00
CA MET A 484 -8.18 15.01 -4.43
C MET A 484 -7.60 16.08 -5.36
N GLU A 485 -6.56 15.76 -6.13
CA GLU A 485 -5.95 16.66 -7.12
C GLU A 485 -6.90 17.01 -8.27
N LEU A 486 -7.89 16.15 -8.52
CA LEU A 486 -8.91 16.38 -9.54
C LEU A 486 -10.13 17.16 -9.03
N ILE A 487 -10.26 17.32 -7.70
CA ILE A 487 -11.39 18.00 -7.03
C ILE A 487 -10.95 19.35 -6.49
N PHE A 488 -9.89 19.36 -5.70
CA PHE A 488 -9.40 20.57 -5.05
C PHE A 488 -8.33 21.27 -5.92
N PRO A 489 -8.14 22.61 -5.79
CA PRO A 489 -7.14 23.35 -6.56
C PRO A 489 -5.68 23.01 -6.23
N GLY A 490 -5.41 22.39 -5.06
CA GLY A 490 -4.09 21.91 -4.68
C GLY A 490 -3.62 20.68 -5.46
N ARG A 491 -2.37 20.30 -5.27
CA ARG A 491 -1.78 19.10 -5.89
C ARG A 491 -0.65 18.53 -5.03
N PHE A 492 -0.23 17.32 -5.36
CA PHE A 492 1.07 16.81 -4.94
C PHE A 492 2.14 17.23 -5.95
N ASP A 493 3.06 18.09 -5.54
CA ASP A 493 4.27 18.34 -6.32
C ASP A 493 5.31 17.26 -6.00
N TRP A 494 5.18 16.11 -6.66
CA TRP A 494 6.03 14.96 -6.37
C TRP A 494 7.51 15.22 -6.64
N ASN A 495 7.84 16.05 -7.63
CA ASN A 495 9.23 16.39 -7.89
C ASN A 495 9.82 17.17 -6.72
N GLN A 496 9.10 18.19 -6.25
CA GLN A 496 9.50 18.97 -5.07
C GLN A 496 9.58 18.06 -3.83
N VAL A 497 8.59 17.22 -3.59
CA VAL A 497 8.57 16.29 -2.44
C VAL A 497 9.78 15.36 -2.43
N PHE A 498 10.15 14.78 -3.58
CA PHE A 498 11.30 13.88 -3.66
C PHE A 498 12.62 14.64 -3.54
N ASP A 499 12.74 15.85 -4.09
CA ASP A 499 13.92 16.70 -3.88
C ASP A 499 14.07 17.11 -2.41
N GLN A 500 12.96 17.40 -1.75
CA GLN A 500 12.93 17.69 -0.32
C GLN A 500 13.30 16.46 0.52
N LEU A 501 12.80 15.28 0.20
CA LEU A 501 13.17 14.03 0.90
C LEU A 501 14.68 13.73 0.74
N GLU A 502 15.25 13.92 -0.44
CA GLU A 502 16.69 13.79 -0.69
C GLU A 502 17.46 14.89 0.07
N GLY A 503 16.95 16.14 0.06
CA GLY A 503 17.54 17.31 0.72
C GLY A 503 17.63 17.23 2.24
N MET A 504 16.70 16.53 2.89
CA MET A 504 16.75 16.31 4.35
C MET A 504 18.06 15.65 4.79
N TRP A 505 18.62 14.74 4.00
CA TRP A 505 19.83 13.98 4.31
C TRP A 505 21.14 14.67 3.92
N SER A 506 21.09 15.70 3.09
CA SER A 506 22.26 16.39 2.53
C SER A 506 22.30 17.90 2.80
N GLY A 507 21.18 18.51 3.16
CA GLY A 507 21.04 19.96 3.39
C GLY A 507 21.50 20.41 4.78
N GLN A 508 21.17 21.66 5.11
CA GLN A 508 21.55 22.29 6.41
C GLN A 508 21.04 21.56 7.64
N TYR A 509 19.93 20.80 7.53
CA TYR A 509 19.32 20.01 8.61
C TYR A 509 19.84 18.57 8.67
N ALA A 510 20.72 18.15 7.75
CA ALA A 510 21.13 16.75 7.63
C ALA A 510 21.75 16.16 8.91
N ALA A 511 22.51 16.95 9.67
CA ALA A 511 23.09 16.50 10.94
C ALA A 511 21.99 16.22 12.00
N TRP A 512 21.03 17.13 12.12
CA TRP A 512 19.89 16.96 13.02
C TRP A 512 18.99 15.80 12.56
N VAL A 513 18.65 15.71 11.29
CA VAL A 513 17.84 14.61 10.73
C VAL A 513 18.46 13.25 11.04
N ARG A 514 19.78 13.11 10.84
CA ARG A 514 20.49 11.88 11.20
C ARG A 514 20.43 11.59 12.70
N SER A 515 20.56 12.59 13.54
CA SER A 515 20.56 12.39 15.00
C SER A 515 19.20 11.97 15.58
N VAL A 516 18.10 12.26 14.89
CA VAL A 516 16.73 11.95 15.36
C VAL A 516 16.08 10.78 14.63
N LEU A 517 16.55 10.44 13.43
CA LEU A 517 15.96 9.38 12.60
C LEU A 517 16.82 8.10 12.49
N LEU A 518 18.11 8.16 12.83
CA LEU A 518 19.03 7.02 12.85
C LEU A 518 19.53 6.75 14.27
#